data_d5b3e56da9a9a36fa18a0dd3e3384b23
#
_entry.id   d5b3e56da9a9a36fa18a0dd3e3384b23
#
_cell.length_a   1.000
_cell.length_b   1.000
_cell.length_c   1.000
_cell.angle_alpha   90.00
_cell.angle_beta   90.00
_cell.angle_gamma   90.00
#
_symmetry.space_group_name_H-M   'P 1'
#
loop_
_entity.id
_entity.type
_entity.pdbx_description
1 polymer ?
#
loop_
_entity_poly.entity_id
_entity_poly.type
_entity_poly.pdbx_seq_one_letter_code
_entity_poly.pdbx_strand_id
1 'polypeptide(L)'
;RVVAPSKLAGNALVVQETLDQVLSIRKAWRFNRGERRVRRLPMLAYDSLQPDTSGMATADVVDMYNGAPDRYQWALLGKREMLMPYNSYALHQKGIPYTDILQEKHVNPALLRHELHRVWVVEATLRTGFSHPYAKRRFYIDEDSWQILAVDLYNKNGELSGLQEAHSINYYDVPMFMSTLETIYDLKGGRYFVDGLDNNEPMYDFNVQLKKSDFTAAALRREGI
;
A
#
# COMPACT_ATOMS: atom_id res chain seq x y z
N ARG A 1 12.56 -3.13 6.53
CA ARG A 1 13.54 -2.37 7.32
C ARG A 1 13.69 -0.97 6.76
N VAL A 2 13.71 0.05 7.62
CA VAL A 2 13.93 1.44 7.21
C VAL A 2 15.42 1.69 6.96
N VAL A 3 15.77 2.28 5.82
CA VAL A 3 17.16 2.60 5.45
C VAL A 3 17.45 4.10 5.57
N ALA A 4 16.48 4.95 5.36
CA ALA A 4 16.57 6.41 5.48
C ALA A 4 15.23 6.99 6.01
N PRO A 5 15.20 8.19 6.58
CA PRO A 5 16.35 9.03 6.98
C PRO A 5 17.13 8.42 8.16
N SER A 6 18.33 8.90 8.43
CA SER A 6 19.26 8.33 9.46
C SER A 6 18.61 8.18 10.84
N LYS A 7 17.68 9.08 11.20
CA LYS A 7 16.90 9.03 12.46
C LYS A 7 16.04 7.77 12.60
N LEU A 8 15.55 7.23 11.50
CA LEU A 8 14.67 6.05 11.45
C LEU A 8 15.40 4.80 10.96
N ALA A 9 16.61 4.98 10.41
CA ALA A 9 17.38 3.89 9.84
C ALA A 9 17.65 2.76 10.84
N GLY A 10 17.38 1.53 10.42
CA GLY A 10 17.48 0.34 11.25
C GLY A 10 16.23 0.00 12.06
N ASN A 11 15.20 0.86 12.06
CA ASN A 11 13.89 0.45 12.54
C ASN A 11 13.31 -0.61 11.61
N ALA A 12 12.57 -1.55 12.18
CA ALA A 12 11.94 -2.60 11.42
C ALA A 12 10.57 -2.93 12.01
N LEU A 13 9.67 -3.38 11.16
CA LEU A 13 8.31 -3.77 11.50
C LEU A 13 8.07 -5.19 10.99
N VAL A 14 7.44 -6.03 11.80
CA VAL A 14 6.83 -7.27 11.36
C VAL A 14 5.36 -7.25 11.70
N VAL A 15 4.53 -7.61 10.73
CA VAL A 15 3.10 -7.76 10.88
C VAL A 15 2.73 -9.20 10.53
N GLN A 16 1.98 -9.84 11.41
CA GLN A 16 1.36 -11.14 11.16
C GLN A 16 -0.12 -10.91 10.94
N GLU A 17 -0.57 -11.23 9.76
CA GLU A 17 -1.97 -11.12 9.36
C GLU A 17 -2.58 -12.50 9.14
N THR A 18 -3.87 -12.59 9.33
CA THR A 18 -4.66 -13.78 9.05
C THR A 18 -5.53 -13.51 7.83
N LEU A 19 -5.89 -14.55 7.09
CA LEU A 19 -6.84 -14.41 5.97
C LEU A 19 -8.20 -13.92 6.45
N ASP A 20 -8.63 -14.36 7.62
CA ASP A 20 -9.84 -13.85 8.27
C ASP A 20 -9.47 -12.85 9.38
N GLN A 21 -9.41 -11.60 8.98
CA GLN A 21 -9.05 -10.49 9.86
C GLN A 21 -10.20 -10.08 10.81
N VAL A 22 -11.42 -10.57 10.59
CA VAL A 22 -12.56 -10.36 11.48
C VAL A 22 -12.46 -11.28 12.71
N LEU A 23 -12.17 -12.58 12.47
CA LEU A 23 -12.02 -13.56 13.55
C LEU A 23 -10.69 -13.43 14.29
N SER A 24 -9.64 -13.06 13.61
CA SER A 24 -8.30 -12.97 14.20
C SER A 24 -7.59 -11.70 13.73
N ILE A 25 -7.50 -10.72 14.63
CA ILE A 25 -6.86 -9.44 14.36
C ILE A 25 -5.36 -9.59 14.12
N ARG A 26 -4.80 -8.71 13.29
CA ARG A 26 -3.37 -8.64 13.02
C ARG A 26 -2.54 -8.44 14.29
N LYS A 27 -1.33 -8.99 14.28
CA LYS A 27 -0.34 -8.80 15.35
C LYS A 27 0.87 -8.11 14.76
N ALA A 28 1.35 -7.04 15.42
CA ALA A 28 2.48 -6.27 14.93
C ALA A 28 3.54 -6.07 16.01
N TRP A 29 4.79 -6.06 15.60
CA TRP A 29 5.94 -5.75 16.45
C TRP A 29 6.87 -4.79 15.71
N ARG A 30 7.35 -3.79 16.42
CA ARG A 30 8.34 -2.84 15.91
C ARG A 30 9.65 -2.99 16.69
N PHE A 31 10.75 -3.09 15.96
CA PHE A 31 12.08 -2.93 16.51
C PHE A 31 12.48 -1.46 16.39
N ASN A 32 12.86 -0.88 17.51
CA ASN A 32 13.45 0.45 17.57
C ASN A 32 14.96 0.32 17.77
N ARG A 33 15.73 0.77 16.79
CA ARG A 33 17.21 0.66 16.82
C ARG A 33 17.80 1.50 17.95
N GLY A 34 17.28 2.70 18.22
CA GLY A 34 17.77 3.57 19.30
C GLY A 34 17.62 2.95 20.68
N GLU A 35 16.52 2.24 20.91
CA GLU A 35 16.26 1.54 22.18
C GLU A 35 16.78 0.09 22.20
N ARG A 36 17.16 -0.46 21.05
CA ARG A 36 17.51 -1.89 20.83
C ARG A 36 16.44 -2.84 21.36
N ARG A 37 15.17 -2.47 21.24
CA ARG A 37 14.05 -3.21 21.77
C ARG A 37 12.98 -3.47 20.72
N VAL A 38 12.41 -4.68 20.80
CA VAL A 38 11.17 -5.01 20.11
C VAL A 38 10.00 -4.71 21.03
N ARG A 39 9.05 -3.92 20.54
CA ARG A 39 7.78 -3.66 21.24
C ARG A 39 6.63 -4.23 20.41
N ARG A 40 5.70 -4.88 21.10
CA ARG A 40 4.43 -5.21 20.48
C ARG A 40 3.61 -3.95 20.31
N LEU A 41 3.01 -3.78 19.14
CA LEU A 41 2.02 -2.75 18.87
C LEU A 41 0.64 -3.35 19.22
N PRO A 42 0.02 -2.97 20.34
CA PRO A 42 -1.14 -3.68 20.87
C PRO A 42 -2.37 -3.58 19.96
N MET A 43 -2.50 -2.50 19.23
CA MET A 43 -3.51 -2.33 18.18
C MET A 43 -2.94 -1.49 17.06
N LEU A 44 -2.56 -2.14 15.96
CA LEU A 44 -2.46 -1.44 14.69
C LEU A 44 -3.88 -1.40 14.11
N ALA A 45 -4.69 -0.49 14.63
CA ALA A 45 -6.05 -0.32 14.12
C ALA A 45 -5.99 0.09 12.64
N TYR A 46 -6.95 -0.34 11.85
CA TYR A 46 -6.98 -0.10 10.41
C TYR A 46 -6.99 1.40 10.05
N ASP A 47 -7.58 2.21 10.91
CA ASP A 47 -7.65 3.67 10.81
C ASP A 47 -6.42 4.39 11.39
N SER A 48 -5.46 3.66 11.96
CA SER A 48 -4.24 4.25 12.52
C SER A 48 -3.40 4.86 11.40
N LEU A 49 -3.10 6.15 11.53
CA LEU A 49 -2.16 6.80 10.64
C LEU A 49 -0.75 6.24 10.85
N GLN A 50 -0.07 5.95 9.77
CA GLN A 50 1.31 5.48 9.80
C GLN A 50 2.26 6.68 10.01
N PRO A 51 3.02 6.72 11.12
CA PRO A 51 3.89 7.87 11.43
C PRO A 51 4.95 8.13 10.35
N ASP A 52 5.45 7.06 9.75
CA ASP A 52 6.54 7.12 8.76
C ASP A 52 6.07 7.69 7.41
N THR A 53 4.75 7.90 7.22
CA THR A 53 4.13 8.47 6.02
C THR A 53 3.69 9.92 6.21
N SER A 54 4.13 10.58 7.28
CA SER A 54 3.65 11.92 7.66
C SER A 54 2.11 12.00 7.78
N GLY A 55 1.48 10.88 8.17
CA GLY A 55 0.04 10.77 8.35
C GLY A 55 -0.78 10.69 7.05
N MET A 56 -0.14 10.41 5.92
CA MET A 56 -0.84 10.28 4.64
C MET A 56 -1.45 8.89 4.44
N ALA A 57 -0.84 7.85 5.00
CA ALA A 57 -1.33 6.48 4.90
C ALA A 57 -1.95 5.99 6.21
N THR A 58 -3.03 5.25 6.11
CA THR A 58 -3.60 4.45 7.19
C THR A 58 -3.03 3.03 7.19
N ALA A 59 -3.19 2.29 8.27
CA ALA A 59 -2.64 0.94 8.38
C ALA A 59 -3.27 -0.08 7.41
N ASP A 60 -4.41 0.26 6.82
CA ASP A 60 -5.16 -0.61 5.90
C ASP A 60 -5.00 -0.25 4.41
N VAL A 61 -4.07 0.64 4.07
CA VAL A 61 -3.82 1.00 2.65
C VAL A 61 -2.73 0.17 1.98
N VAL A 62 -2.05 -0.70 2.72
CA VAL A 62 -1.03 -1.60 2.16
C VAL A 62 -1.64 -2.46 1.06
N ASP A 63 -0.95 -2.57 -0.07
CA ASP A 63 -1.44 -3.30 -1.24
C ASP A 63 -2.84 -2.80 -1.67
N MET A 64 -2.99 -1.47 -1.72
CA MET A 64 -4.21 -0.71 -2.01
C MET A 64 -5.34 -0.88 -1.00
N TYR A 65 -5.53 -2.04 -0.41
CA TYR A 65 -6.45 -2.29 0.70
C TYR A 65 -6.10 -3.57 1.46
N ASN A 66 -5.77 -3.42 2.73
CA ASN A 66 -5.50 -4.52 3.64
C ASN A 66 -6.20 -4.29 5.00
N GLY A 67 -7.52 -4.35 5.00
CA GLY A 67 -8.36 -4.18 6.17
C GLY A 67 -9.45 -5.23 6.27
N ALA A 68 -9.96 -5.47 7.49
CA ALA A 68 -11.15 -6.31 7.66
C ALA A 68 -12.36 -5.68 6.94
N PRO A 69 -13.13 -6.47 6.18
CA PRO A 69 -14.25 -5.93 5.40
C PRO A 69 -15.47 -5.55 6.25
N ASP A 70 -15.51 -5.95 7.51
CA ASP A 70 -16.64 -5.79 8.43
C ASP A 70 -16.99 -4.34 8.78
N ARG A 71 -16.03 -3.43 8.65
CA ARG A 71 -16.19 -2.00 8.96
C ARG A 71 -16.98 -1.22 7.93
N TYR A 72 -17.10 -1.77 6.73
CA TYR A 72 -17.75 -1.12 5.60
C TYR A 72 -19.00 -1.85 5.17
N GLN A 73 -19.92 -1.10 4.64
CA GLN A 73 -21.00 -1.59 3.80
C GLN A 73 -20.51 -1.53 2.36
N TRP A 74 -20.50 -2.67 1.70
CA TRP A 74 -19.98 -2.84 0.35
C TRP A 74 -21.10 -2.86 -0.68
N ALA A 75 -20.88 -2.19 -1.81
CA ALA A 75 -21.77 -2.19 -2.95
C ALA A 75 -21.00 -2.40 -4.25
N LEU A 76 -21.42 -3.38 -5.04
CA LEU A 76 -20.91 -3.57 -6.39
C LEU A 76 -21.68 -2.68 -7.36
N LEU A 77 -21.01 -1.69 -7.96
CA LEU A 77 -21.62 -0.72 -8.88
C LEU A 77 -21.58 -1.17 -10.35
N GLY A 78 -20.98 -2.34 -10.63
CA GLY A 78 -20.83 -2.91 -11.96
C GLY A 78 -19.46 -2.68 -12.59
N LYS A 79 -19.38 -2.87 -13.91
CA LYS A 79 -18.14 -2.72 -14.67
C LYS A 79 -18.09 -1.38 -15.41
N ARG A 80 -16.89 -0.87 -15.62
CA ARG A 80 -16.62 0.31 -16.46
C ARG A 80 -15.31 0.16 -17.21
N GLU A 81 -15.22 0.75 -18.39
CA GLU A 81 -13.98 0.94 -19.12
C GLU A 81 -13.37 2.28 -18.70
N MET A 82 -12.12 2.24 -18.26
CA MET A 82 -11.41 3.41 -17.73
C MET A 82 -9.94 3.32 -18.08
N LEU A 83 -9.27 4.47 -18.21
CA LEU A 83 -7.82 4.52 -18.28
C LEU A 83 -7.25 4.24 -16.88
N MET A 84 -6.54 3.13 -16.74
CA MET A 84 -5.95 2.67 -15.48
C MET A 84 -4.43 2.55 -15.60
N PRO A 85 -3.67 2.77 -14.50
CA PRO A 85 -2.24 2.48 -14.47
C PRO A 85 -2.02 1.01 -14.80
N TYR A 86 -1.24 0.73 -15.85
CA TYR A 86 -1.01 -0.64 -16.30
C TYR A 86 0.29 -0.73 -17.11
N ASN A 87 0.98 -1.88 -17.04
CA ASN A 87 2.24 -2.12 -17.76
C ASN A 87 3.29 -1.01 -17.54
N SER A 88 3.46 -0.59 -16.28
CA SER A 88 4.29 0.55 -15.87
C SER A 88 5.79 0.22 -15.86
N TYR A 89 6.29 -0.46 -16.91
CA TYR A 89 7.67 -0.93 -17.00
C TYR A 89 8.71 0.18 -17.01
N ALA A 90 8.35 1.39 -17.44
CA ALA A 90 9.27 2.53 -17.38
C ALA A 90 9.62 2.92 -15.93
N LEU A 91 8.67 2.79 -14.99
CA LEU A 91 8.93 3.00 -13.56
C LEU A 91 9.85 1.92 -12.96
N HIS A 92 9.75 0.70 -13.46
CA HIS A 92 10.55 -0.45 -13.02
C HIS A 92 11.96 -0.47 -13.62
N GLN A 93 12.24 0.38 -14.61
CA GLN A 93 13.52 0.39 -15.32
C GLN A 93 14.67 0.76 -14.39
N LYS A 94 15.69 -0.11 -14.33
CA LYS A 94 16.90 0.12 -13.55
C LYS A 94 17.66 1.35 -14.03
N GLY A 95 18.32 2.03 -13.09
CA GLY A 95 19.19 3.16 -13.37
C GLY A 95 18.51 4.52 -13.45
N ILE A 96 17.18 4.60 -13.36
CA ILE A 96 16.49 5.88 -13.23
C ILE A 96 16.58 6.33 -11.77
N PRO A 97 17.17 7.49 -11.47
CA PRO A 97 17.23 8.01 -10.10
C PRO A 97 15.84 8.29 -9.55
N TYR A 98 15.63 8.08 -8.25
CA TYR A 98 14.34 8.41 -7.61
C TYR A 98 13.96 9.89 -7.77
N THR A 99 14.93 10.79 -7.87
CA THR A 99 14.71 12.22 -8.12
C THR A 99 14.06 12.49 -9.48
N ASP A 100 14.25 11.62 -10.46
CA ASP A 100 13.67 11.74 -11.79
C ASP A 100 12.27 11.13 -11.86
N ILE A 101 11.98 10.18 -10.95
CA ILE A 101 10.66 9.58 -10.80
C ILE A 101 9.75 10.46 -9.94
N LEU A 102 10.28 10.93 -8.79
CA LEU A 102 9.52 11.69 -7.80
C LEU A 102 9.70 13.19 -8.04
N GLN A 103 8.68 13.82 -8.61
CA GLN A 103 8.65 15.25 -8.86
C GLN A 103 7.84 15.99 -7.76
N GLU A 104 7.87 17.30 -7.79
CA GLU A 104 7.07 18.10 -6.87
C GLU A 104 5.57 17.83 -7.11
N LYS A 105 4.87 17.35 -6.09
CA LYS A 105 3.42 17.06 -6.05
C LYS A 105 2.92 15.88 -6.88
N HIS A 106 3.73 15.24 -7.69
CA HIS A 106 3.32 14.09 -8.52
C HIS A 106 4.49 13.21 -8.94
N VAL A 107 4.22 12.00 -9.35
CA VAL A 107 5.17 11.12 -10.05
C VAL A 107 5.36 11.67 -11.48
N ASN A 108 6.56 11.53 -12.03
CA ASN A 108 6.90 11.99 -13.38
C ASN A 108 5.97 11.37 -14.43
N PRO A 109 5.11 12.17 -15.09
CA PRO A 109 4.13 11.64 -16.04
C PRO A 109 4.74 10.95 -17.25
N ALA A 110 5.98 11.31 -17.63
CA ALA A 110 6.68 10.68 -18.75
C ALA A 110 7.02 9.20 -18.50
N LEU A 111 7.01 8.77 -17.24
CA LEU A 111 7.29 7.38 -16.83
C LEU A 111 6.01 6.60 -16.53
N LEU A 112 4.86 7.27 -16.49
CA LEU A 112 3.57 6.64 -16.23
C LEU A 112 2.98 6.06 -17.52
N ARG A 113 2.29 4.95 -17.37
CA ARG A 113 1.53 4.34 -18.46
C ARG A 113 0.11 4.05 -17.97
N HIS A 114 -0.86 4.44 -18.80
CA HIS A 114 -2.27 4.16 -18.59
C HIS A 114 -2.83 3.48 -19.82
N GLU A 115 -3.62 2.44 -19.60
CA GLU A 115 -4.27 1.66 -20.67
C GLU A 115 -5.77 1.62 -20.41
N LEU A 116 -6.55 1.43 -21.45
CA LEU A 116 -7.99 1.24 -21.36
C LEU A 116 -8.26 -0.19 -20.83
N HIS A 117 -8.73 -0.27 -19.60
CA HIS A 117 -9.09 -1.53 -18.95
C HIS A 117 -10.53 -1.52 -18.50
N ARG A 118 -11.14 -2.70 -18.45
CA ARG A 118 -12.44 -2.89 -17.85
C ARG A 118 -12.28 -3.27 -16.39
N VAL A 119 -12.85 -2.47 -15.51
CA VAL A 119 -12.72 -2.62 -14.06
C VAL A 119 -14.06 -2.86 -13.40
N TRP A 120 -14.08 -3.67 -12.35
CA TRP A 120 -15.15 -3.71 -11.40
C TRP A 120 -15.08 -2.49 -10.50
N VAL A 121 -16.20 -1.79 -10.35
CA VAL A 121 -16.32 -0.65 -9.45
C VAL A 121 -17.02 -1.10 -8.19
N VAL A 122 -16.30 -1.05 -7.06
CA VAL A 122 -16.81 -1.44 -5.74
C VAL A 122 -16.76 -0.23 -4.81
N GLU A 123 -17.88 0.09 -4.17
CA GLU A 123 -17.97 1.17 -3.20
C GLU A 123 -18.04 0.61 -1.77
N ALA A 124 -17.25 1.18 -0.87
CA ALA A 124 -17.23 0.86 0.55
C ALA A 124 -17.60 2.10 1.36
N THR A 125 -18.72 2.07 2.05
CA THR A 125 -19.19 3.14 2.94
C THR A 125 -18.99 2.73 4.39
N LEU A 126 -18.33 3.57 5.18
CA LEU A 126 -18.04 3.29 6.58
C LEU A 126 -19.36 3.11 7.37
N ARG A 127 -19.45 2.01 8.11
CA ARG A 127 -20.63 1.73 8.94
C ARG A 127 -20.67 2.64 10.16
N THR A 128 -21.87 2.93 10.64
CA THR A 128 -22.11 3.62 11.91
C THR A 128 -21.42 2.88 13.06
N GLY A 129 -20.77 3.62 13.95
CA GLY A 129 -20.03 3.07 15.09
C GLY A 129 -18.56 2.79 14.83
N PHE A 130 -18.10 2.87 13.57
CA PHE A 130 -16.68 2.79 13.22
C PHE A 130 -16.10 4.17 12.92
N SER A 131 -14.79 4.31 13.11
CA SER A 131 -14.03 5.51 12.78
C SER A 131 -13.01 5.21 11.71
N HIS A 132 -12.87 6.13 10.76
CA HIS A 132 -11.81 6.11 9.74
C HIS A 132 -11.64 7.53 9.18
N PRO A 133 -10.44 7.94 8.72
CA PRO A 133 -10.27 9.20 7.98
C PRO A 133 -11.15 9.26 6.73
N TYR A 134 -11.31 8.12 6.04
CA TYR A 134 -12.13 7.99 4.84
C TYR A 134 -13.51 7.42 5.19
N ALA A 135 -14.55 8.23 5.03
CA ALA A 135 -15.95 7.81 5.24
C ALA A 135 -16.46 6.91 4.11
N LYS A 136 -15.87 7.06 2.92
CA LYS A 136 -16.18 6.24 1.75
C LYS A 136 -14.94 6.05 0.91
N ARG A 137 -14.84 4.86 0.28
CA ARG A 137 -13.83 4.52 -0.71
C ARG A 137 -14.49 3.94 -1.94
N ARG A 138 -13.94 4.19 -3.12
CA ARG A 138 -14.37 3.55 -4.35
C ARG A 138 -13.18 2.91 -5.01
N PHE A 139 -13.25 1.59 -5.12
CA PHE A 139 -12.21 0.74 -5.65
C PHE A 139 -12.46 0.45 -7.11
N TYR A 140 -11.40 0.47 -7.90
CA TYR A 140 -11.37 0.10 -9.30
C TYR A 140 -10.48 -1.13 -9.44
N ILE A 141 -11.12 -2.30 -9.59
CA ILE A 141 -10.50 -3.62 -9.59
C ILE A 141 -10.45 -4.12 -11.02
N ASP A 142 -9.27 -4.41 -11.51
CA ASP A 142 -9.09 -4.96 -12.86
C ASP A 142 -9.78 -6.33 -12.99
N GLU A 143 -10.48 -6.56 -14.11
CA GLU A 143 -11.23 -7.79 -14.28
C GLU A 143 -10.35 -8.99 -14.62
N ASP A 144 -9.14 -8.77 -15.14
CA ASP A 144 -8.23 -9.82 -15.57
C ASP A 144 -7.28 -10.24 -14.44
N SER A 145 -6.63 -9.28 -13.78
CA SER A 145 -5.65 -9.52 -12.72
C SER A 145 -6.25 -9.58 -11.31
N TRP A 146 -7.46 -9.06 -11.12
CA TRP A 146 -8.10 -8.84 -9.81
C TRP A 146 -7.33 -7.89 -8.89
N GLN A 147 -6.32 -7.19 -9.41
CA GLN A 147 -5.60 -6.15 -8.68
C GLN A 147 -6.49 -4.90 -8.55
N ILE A 148 -6.44 -4.26 -7.39
CA ILE A 148 -6.98 -2.91 -7.22
C ILE A 148 -6.02 -1.93 -7.88
N LEU A 149 -6.45 -1.29 -8.98
CA LEU A 149 -5.58 -0.39 -9.74
C LEU A 149 -5.67 1.06 -9.25
N ALA A 150 -6.83 1.46 -8.75
CA ALA A 150 -7.02 2.79 -8.16
C ALA A 150 -8.08 2.77 -7.06
N VAL A 151 -8.02 3.77 -6.17
CA VAL A 151 -9.02 3.97 -5.10
C VAL A 151 -9.30 5.45 -4.92
N ASP A 152 -10.54 5.87 -5.08
CA ASP A 152 -10.99 7.18 -4.64
C ASP A 152 -11.22 7.19 -3.13
N LEU A 153 -10.69 8.20 -2.44
CA LEU A 153 -10.76 8.37 -1.00
C LEU A 153 -11.63 9.59 -0.66
N TYR A 154 -12.79 9.35 -0.06
CA TYR A 154 -13.73 10.40 0.32
C TYR A 154 -13.68 10.66 1.83
N ASN A 155 -13.58 11.92 2.20
CA ASN A 155 -13.59 12.36 3.60
C ASN A 155 -14.99 12.27 4.23
N LYS A 156 -15.10 12.68 5.50
CA LYS A 156 -16.36 12.66 6.26
C LYS A 156 -17.44 13.61 5.72
N ASN A 157 -17.05 14.60 4.92
CA ASN A 157 -17.97 15.53 4.27
C ASN A 157 -18.46 15.01 2.89
N GLY A 158 -18.00 13.83 2.47
CA GLY A 158 -18.30 13.26 1.16
C GLY A 158 -17.49 13.85 0.00
N GLU A 159 -16.46 14.65 0.29
CA GLU A 159 -15.59 15.25 -0.70
C GLU A 159 -14.48 14.27 -1.09
N LEU A 160 -14.12 14.19 -2.37
CA LEU A 160 -12.96 13.48 -2.84
C LEU A 160 -11.70 14.18 -2.29
N SER A 161 -11.04 13.54 -1.35
CA SER A 161 -9.91 14.11 -0.62
C SER A 161 -8.58 13.48 -0.97
N GLY A 162 -8.59 12.30 -1.57
CA GLY A 162 -7.38 11.60 -1.97
C GLY A 162 -7.63 10.59 -3.06
N LEU A 163 -6.54 10.10 -3.63
CA LEU A 163 -6.50 9.08 -4.67
C LEU A 163 -5.35 8.13 -4.36
N GLN A 164 -5.56 6.82 -4.55
CA GLN A 164 -4.49 5.84 -4.60
C GLN A 164 -4.39 5.28 -6.02
N GLU A 165 -3.17 4.98 -6.46
CA GLU A 165 -2.90 4.30 -7.72
C GLU A 165 -1.84 3.21 -7.52
N ALA A 166 -2.06 2.04 -8.13
CA ALA A 166 -1.11 0.95 -8.22
C ALA A 166 -0.55 0.88 -9.63
N HIS A 167 0.70 1.27 -9.80
CA HIS A 167 1.40 1.17 -11.07
C HIS A 167 2.01 -0.22 -11.20
N SER A 168 1.31 -1.12 -11.87
CA SER A 168 1.62 -2.55 -11.89
C SER A 168 2.34 -2.96 -13.17
N ILE A 169 3.09 -4.05 -13.05
CA ILE A 169 3.75 -4.75 -14.15
C ILE A 169 3.44 -6.25 -14.09
N ASN A 170 3.64 -6.93 -15.20
CA ASN A 170 3.53 -8.38 -15.28
C ASN A 170 4.92 -9.01 -15.31
N TYR A 171 5.22 -9.87 -14.35
CA TYR A 171 6.42 -10.70 -14.32
C TYR A 171 6.13 -11.98 -15.12
N TYR A 172 6.44 -11.96 -16.42
CA TYR A 172 6.06 -13.01 -17.35
C TYR A 172 6.72 -14.37 -17.07
N ASP A 173 7.89 -14.37 -16.46
CA ASP A 173 8.66 -15.56 -16.09
C ASP A 173 8.05 -16.34 -14.91
N VAL A 174 7.27 -15.65 -14.06
CA VAL A 174 6.60 -16.25 -12.89
C VAL A 174 5.09 -16.09 -12.92
N PRO A 175 4.45 -15.79 -14.04
CA PRO A 175 3.13 -15.21 -14.34
C PRO A 175 2.46 -14.51 -13.15
N MET A 176 3.09 -13.45 -12.67
CA MET A 176 2.63 -12.68 -11.54
C MET A 176 2.43 -11.20 -11.91
N PHE A 177 1.27 -10.65 -11.59
CA PHE A 177 0.96 -9.23 -11.74
C PHE A 177 1.09 -8.54 -10.38
N MET A 178 1.92 -7.51 -10.29
CA MET A 178 2.22 -6.84 -9.03
C MET A 178 2.58 -5.38 -9.25
N SER A 179 2.26 -4.51 -8.28
CA SER A 179 2.67 -3.10 -8.32
C SER A 179 4.19 -2.95 -8.16
N THR A 180 4.80 -2.12 -9.00
CA THR A 180 6.17 -1.62 -8.87
C THR A 180 6.22 -0.28 -8.15
N LEU A 181 5.07 0.38 -8.01
CA LEU A 181 4.88 1.64 -7.31
C LEU A 181 3.43 1.78 -6.89
N GLU A 182 3.19 2.10 -5.62
CA GLU A 182 1.90 2.56 -5.13
C GLU A 182 1.98 4.03 -4.71
N THR A 183 0.93 4.78 -4.99
CA THR A 183 0.85 6.20 -4.65
C THR A 183 -0.38 6.50 -3.81
N ILE A 184 -0.26 7.48 -2.92
CA ILE A 184 -1.39 8.09 -2.22
C ILE A 184 -1.27 9.60 -2.39
N TYR A 185 -2.25 10.22 -3.04
CA TYR A 185 -2.32 11.65 -3.23
C TYR A 185 -3.27 12.28 -2.19
N ASP A 186 -2.80 13.32 -1.51
CA ASP A 186 -3.62 14.26 -0.72
C ASP A 186 -4.00 15.41 -1.64
N LEU A 187 -5.19 15.34 -2.22
CA LEU A 187 -5.66 16.32 -3.23
C LEU A 187 -5.85 17.72 -2.64
N LYS A 188 -6.13 17.82 -1.34
CA LYS A 188 -6.31 19.10 -0.65
C LYS A 188 -4.98 19.72 -0.23
N GLY A 189 -4.07 18.88 0.29
CA GLY A 189 -2.75 19.34 0.77
C GLY A 189 -1.71 19.46 -0.35
N GLY A 190 -2.00 18.96 -1.55
CA GLY A 190 -1.06 18.97 -2.68
C GLY A 190 0.20 18.17 -2.40
N ARG A 191 0.09 17.10 -1.60
CA ARG A 191 1.17 16.19 -1.22
C ARG A 191 0.88 14.80 -1.75
N TYR A 192 1.92 13.99 -1.87
CA TYR A 192 1.75 12.58 -2.16
C TYR A 192 2.77 11.74 -1.40
N PHE A 193 2.43 10.50 -1.20
CA PHE A 193 3.29 9.46 -0.63
C PHE A 193 3.45 8.34 -1.65
N VAL A 194 4.61 7.74 -1.68
CA VAL A 194 4.98 6.66 -2.59
C VAL A 194 5.50 5.49 -1.78
N ASP A 195 5.07 4.30 -2.12
CA ASP A 195 5.57 3.04 -1.59
C ASP A 195 5.92 2.07 -2.73
N GLY A 196 6.80 1.09 -2.43
CA GLY A 196 7.12 0.01 -3.35
C GLY A 196 8.06 0.33 -4.50
N LEU A 197 8.67 1.53 -4.60
CA LEU A 197 9.68 1.83 -5.62
C LEU A 197 10.80 0.79 -5.61
N ASP A 198 10.87 -0.01 -6.66
CA ASP A 198 11.74 -1.20 -6.74
C ASP A 198 12.83 -1.11 -7.83
N ASN A 199 12.82 -0.07 -8.67
CA ASN A 199 13.67 0.03 -9.84
C ASN A 199 15.19 0.04 -9.57
N ASN A 200 15.62 0.47 -8.39
CA ASN A 200 17.03 0.46 -7.96
C ASN A 200 17.32 -0.61 -6.89
N GLU A 201 16.32 -1.42 -6.54
CA GLU A 201 16.46 -2.52 -5.59
C GLU A 201 16.82 -3.83 -6.30
N PRO A 202 17.33 -4.84 -5.59
CA PRO A 202 17.47 -6.19 -6.13
C PRO A 202 16.12 -6.72 -6.63
N MET A 203 16.14 -7.44 -7.76
CA MET A 203 14.93 -8.11 -8.27
C MET A 203 14.36 -9.05 -7.22
N TYR A 204 13.04 -9.12 -7.14
CA TYR A 204 12.35 -10.07 -6.28
C TYR A 204 12.75 -11.52 -6.58
N ASP A 205 13.03 -12.27 -5.53
CA ASP A 205 13.23 -13.73 -5.61
C ASP A 205 11.91 -14.43 -5.27
N PHE A 206 11.20 -14.86 -6.30
CA PHE A 206 9.92 -15.57 -6.14
C PHE A 206 10.09 -17.04 -5.70
N ASN A 207 11.34 -17.56 -5.64
CA ASN A 207 11.63 -18.94 -5.22
C ASN A 207 12.11 -19.03 -3.77
N VAL A 208 12.15 -17.91 -3.05
CA VAL A 208 12.62 -17.89 -1.66
C VAL A 208 11.77 -18.79 -0.76
N GLN A 209 12.44 -19.62 0.06
CA GLN A 209 11.78 -20.50 1.02
C GLN A 209 11.71 -19.82 2.40
N LEU A 210 10.57 -19.24 2.72
CA LEU A 210 10.32 -18.55 3.99
C LEU A 210 9.62 -19.47 4.99
N LYS A 211 9.95 -19.31 6.27
CA LYS A 211 9.35 -20.06 7.39
C LYS A 211 8.58 -19.11 8.29
N LYS A 212 7.55 -19.60 8.96
CA LYS A 212 6.80 -18.81 9.95
C LYS A 212 7.70 -18.21 11.04
N SER A 213 8.80 -18.89 11.39
CA SER A 213 9.80 -18.41 12.34
C SER A 213 10.51 -17.11 11.90
N ASP A 214 10.55 -16.82 10.61
CA ASP A 214 11.25 -15.66 10.05
C ASP A 214 10.42 -14.37 10.26
N PHE A 215 9.13 -14.52 10.54
CA PHE A 215 8.18 -13.42 10.77
C PHE A 215 7.78 -13.32 12.25
N THR A 216 8.73 -13.45 13.16
CA THR A 216 8.47 -13.38 14.61
C THR A 216 9.18 -12.18 15.25
N ALA A 217 8.75 -11.79 16.45
CA ALA A 217 9.43 -10.77 17.25
C ALA A 217 10.91 -11.11 17.52
N ALA A 218 11.23 -12.42 17.63
CA ALA A 218 12.60 -12.87 17.81
C ALA A 218 13.44 -12.72 16.53
N ALA A 219 12.86 -13.03 15.36
CA ALA A 219 13.50 -12.80 14.07
C ALA A 219 13.74 -11.30 13.85
N LEU A 220 12.72 -10.49 14.08
CA LEU A 220 12.81 -9.02 13.97
C LEU A 220 13.94 -8.44 14.81
N ARG A 221 14.18 -9.00 16.01
CA ARG A 221 15.29 -8.58 16.87
C ARG A 221 16.66 -8.92 16.27
N ARG A 222 16.80 -10.11 15.64
CA ARG A 222 18.04 -10.51 14.97
C ARG A 222 18.33 -9.65 13.76
N GLU A 223 17.32 -9.33 12.96
CA GLU A 223 17.43 -8.48 11.77
C GLU A 223 17.71 -7.01 12.10
N GLY A 224 17.34 -6.55 13.29
CA GLY A 224 17.52 -5.18 13.74
C GLY A 224 18.91 -4.88 14.33
N ILE A 225 19.71 -5.89 14.60
CA ILE A 225 21.08 -5.75 15.09
C ILE A 225 22.05 -5.74 13.92
#